data_627045168b90547b30d53e08028a8239
#
_entry.id   627045168b90547b30d53e08028a8239
#
_cell.length_a   1.000
_cell.length_b   1.000
_cell.length_c   1.000
_cell.angle_alpha   90.00
_cell.angle_beta   90.00
_cell.angle_gamma   90.00
#
_symmetry.space_group_name_H-M   'P 1'
#
loop_
_entity.id
_entity.type
_entity.pdbx_description
1 polymer ?
#
loop_
_entity_poly.entity_id
_entity_poly.type
_entity_poly.pdbx_seq_one_letter_code
_entity_poly.pdbx_strand_id
1 'polypeptide(L)'
;MRKILPIYNTPITTYPHTANLASFLWGNEKVYPWLMNCFMKVYGWRVDGEDFNMDYEDFYILDCPAILLERLNIDMIQKGWSDIISFIQDAINSDYYIYMEVERSKISAYSKGENGIHDLFI
;
A
#
# COMPACT_ATOMS: atom_id res chain seq x y z
N MET A 1 18.28 -6.33 16.86
CA MET A 1 18.06 -7.40 15.86
C MET A 1 17.43 -6.74 14.63
N ARG A 2 17.89 -7.03 13.42
CA ARG A 2 17.28 -6.47 12.20
C ARG A 2 16.18 -7.43 11.74
N LYS A 3 14.94 -6.98 11.69
CA LYS A 3 13.80 -7.73 11.13
C LYS A 3 13.49 -7.22 9.73
N ILE A 4 13.22 -8.11 8.81
CA ILE A 4 12.78 -7.82 7.45
C ILE A 4 11.55 -8.68 7.20
N LEU A 5 10.45 -8.05 6.84
CA LEU A 5 9.24 -8.75 6.46
C LEU A 5 9.37 -9.26 5.01
N PRO A 6 8.78 -10.41 4.68
CA PRO A 6 8.91 -10.99 3.35
C PRO A 6 8.16 -10.17 2.29
N ILE A 7 8.86 -9.86 1.21
CA ILE A 7 8.29 -9.23 0.01
C ILE A 7 8.66 -10.10 -1.19
N TYR A 8 7.71 -10.37 -2.04
CA TYR A 8 7.84 -11.26 -3.18
C TYR A 8 7.75 -10.48 -4.50
N ASN A 9 8.47 -10.96 -5.51
CA ASN A 9 8.28 -10.46 -6.86
C ASN A 9 6.91 -10.90 -7.37
N THR A 10 6.09 -9.93 -7.71
CA THR A 10 4.75 -10.14 -8.28
C THR A 10 4.71 -9.66 -9.72
N PRO A 11 3.95 -10.32 -10.62
CA PRO A 11 3.71 -9.80 -11.96
C PRO A 11 2.83 -8.54 -11.97
N ILE A 12 2.20 -8.24 -10.85
CA ILE A 12 1.32 -7.09 -10.68
C ILE A 12 2.18 -5.87 -10.32
N THR A 13 2.43 -5.01 -11.28
CA THR A 13 3.33 -3.86 -11.13
C THR A 13 2.66 -2.52 -11.50
N THR A 14 1.36 -2.55 -11.70
CA THR A 14 0.57 -1.36 -11.97
C THR A 14 0.55 -0.42 -10.78
N TYR A 15 0.00 0.44 -10.46
CA TYR A 15 -0.05 1.40 -9.36
C TYR A 15 0.66 0.96 -8.07
N PRO A 16 1.38 1.85 -7.38
CA PRO A 16 2.17 1.51 -6.18
C PRO A 16 1.36 0.80 -5.08
N HIS A 17 0.15 1.26 -4.79
CA HIS A 17 -0.71 0.65 -3.77
C HIS A 17 -1.08 -0.80 -4.12
N THR A 18 -1.35 -1.08 -5.39
CA THR A 18 -1.69 -2.42 -5.88
C THR A 18 -0.47 -3.34 -5.90
N ALA A 19 0.64 -2.85 -6.44
CA ALA A 19 1.90 -3.59 -6.50
C ALA A 19 2.42 -3.93 -5.10
N ASN A 20 2.35 -3.01 -4.16
CA ASN A 20 2.75 -3.22 -2.77
C ASN A 20 1.89 -4.30 -2.11
N LEU A 21 0.56 -4.21 -2.24
CA LEU A 21 -0.35 -5.23 -1.73
C LEU A 21 -0.04 -6.62 -2.32
N ALA A 22 0.09 -6.69 -3.64
CA ALA A 22 0.41 -7.93 -4.31
C ALA A 22 1.75 -8.50 -3.85
N SER A 23 2.76 -7.66 -3.61
CA SER A 23 4.10 -8.10 -3.27
C SER A 23 4.19 -8.89 -1.95
N PHE A 24 3.43 -8.53 -0.92
CA PHE A 24 3.46 -9.33 0.32
C PHE A 24 2.46 -10.48 0.31
N LEU A 25 1.38 -10.39 -0.48
CA LEU A 25 0.42 -11.48 -0.63
C LEU A 25 0.89 -12.59 -1.56
N TRP A 26 1.82 -12.31 -2.48
CA TRP A 26 2.27 -13.26 -3.50
C TRP A 26 2.91 -14.54 -2.95
N GLY A 27 3.36 -14.51 -1.71
CA GLY A 27 3.87 -15.69 -1.02
C GLY A 27 2.78 -16.68 -0.55
N ASN A 28 1.51 -16.34 -0.71
CA ASN A 28 0.38 -17.17 -0.25
C ASN A 28 -0.53 -17.56 -1.41
N GLU A 29 -0.32 -18.75 -1.95
CA GLU A 29 -1.11 -19.25 -3.09
C GLU A 29 -2.62 -19.28 -2.85
N LYS A 30 -3.06 -19.39 -1.60
CA LYS A 30 -4.50 -19.35 -1.27
C LYS A 30 -5.16 -18.02 -1.57
N VAL A 31 -4.38 -16.96 -1.72
CA VAL A 31 -4.85 -15.60 -2.01
C VAL A 31 -4.93 -15.35 -3.52
N TYR A 32 -4.28 -16.17 -4.34
CA TYR A 32 -4.24 -15.97 -5.78
C TYR A 32 -5.62 -15.85 -6.45
N PRO A 33 -6.61 -16.70 -6.12
CA PRO A 33 -7.94 -16.54 -6.73
C PRO A 33 -8.57 -15.18 -6.43
N TRP A 34 -8.37 -14.66 -5.24
CA TRP A 34 -8.86 -13.34 -4.86
C TRP A 34 -8.10 -12.23 -5.60
N LEU A 35 -6.77 -12.27 -5.61
CA LEU A 35 -5.93 -11.31 -6.34
C LEU A 35 -6.31 -11.28 -7.83
N MET A 36 -6.40 -12.46 -8.48
CA MET A 36 -6.74 -12.54 -9.90
C MET A 36 -8.15 -12.03 -10.19
N ASN A 37 -9.11 -12.34 -9.32
CA ASN A 37 -10.47 -11.83 -9.46
C ASN A 37 -10.52 -10.30 -9.40
N CYS A 38 -9.80 -9.68 -8.48
CA CYS A 38 -9.71 -8.22 -8.40
C CYS A 38 -9.07 -7.63 -9.66
N PHE A 39 -8.00 -8.25 -10.17
CA PHE A 39 -7.29 -7.80 -11.37
C PHE A 39 -8.10 -7.93 -12.67
N MET A 40 -9.05 -8.83 -12.72
CA MET A 40 -9.91 -9.02 -13.89
C MET A 40 -11.12 -8.08 -13.91
N LYS A 41 -11.37 -7.37 -12.84
CA LYS A 41 -12.45 -6.40 -12.77
C LYS A 41 -12.00 -5.08 -13.40
N VAL A 42 -12.46 -4.85 -14.60
CA VAL A 42 -12.21 -3.62 -15.36
C VAL A 42 -13.53 -2.88 -15.51
N TYR A 43 -13.52 -1.59 -15.25
CA TYR A 43 -14.66 -0.74 -15.54
C TYR A 43 -14.25 0.36 -16.54
N GLY A 44 -15.21 0.78 -17.34
CA GLY A 44 -15.01 1.85 -18.30
C GLY A 44 -16.06 2.92 -18.12
N TRP A 45 -15.67 4.15 -18.35
CA TRP A 45 -16.59 5.28 -18.31
C TRP A 45 -16.26 6.28 -19.41
N ARG A 46 -17.25 7.09 -19.74
CA ARG A 46 -17.11 8.20 -20.66
C ARG A 46 -17.70 9.44 -20.04
N VAL A 47 -16.94 10.51 -20.10
CA VAL A 47 -17.43 11.86 -19.79
C VAL A 47 -17.81 12.51 -21.11
N ASP A 48 -18.94 13.23 -21.14
CA ASP A 48 -19.42 13.88 -22.35
C ASP A 48 -18.34 14.80 -22.94
N GLY A 49 -17.98 14.52 -24.20
CA GLY A 49 -16.96 15.25 -24.93
C GLY A 49 -15.51 14.78 -24.71
N GLU A 50 -15.29 13.76 -23.91
CA GLU A 50 -14.00 13.15 -23.67
C GLU A 50 -13.85 11.77 -24.33
N ASP A 51 -12.62 11.28 -24.36
CA ASP A 51 -12.32 9.92 -24.79
C ASP A 51 -12.86 8.88 -23.78
N PHE A 52 -13.02 7.67 -24.28
CA PHE A 52 -13.37 6.53 -23.43
C PHE A 52 -12.22 6.21 -22.47
N ASN A 53 -12.51 6.18 -21.18
CA ASN A 53 -11.55 5.85 -20.15
C ASN A 53 -11.81 4.44 -19.63
N MET A 54 -10.76 3.74 -19.25
CA MET A 54 -10.81 2.42 -18.61
C MET A 54 -9.86 2.39 -17.43
N ASP A 55 -10.30 1.76 -16.38
CA ASP A 55 -9.46 1.50 -15.21
C ASP A 55 -9.82 0.15 -14.58
N TYR A 56 -8.93 -0.34 -13.73
CA TYR A 56 -9.23 -1.50 -12.92
C TYR A 56 -10.05 -1.08 -11.71
N GLU A 57 -10.93 -2.00 -11.25
CA GLU A 57 -11.58 -1.80 -9.97
C GLU A 57 -10.49 -1.74 -8.88
N ASP A 58 -10.50 -0.66 -8.11
CA ASP A 58 -9.55 -0.49 -7.02
C ASP A 58 -9.59 -1.71 -6.09
N PHE A 59 -8.39 -2.18 -5.71
CA PHE A 59 -8.33 -3.19 -4.67
C PHE A 59 -8.90 -2.63 -3.38
N TYR A 60 -10.05 -3.08 -3.02
CA TYR A 60 -10.51 -2.87 -1.66
C TYR A 60 -9.71 -3.79 -0.74
N ILE A 61 -8.60 -3.26 -0.21
CA ILE A 61 -7.78 -3.95 0.81
C ILE A 61 -8.67 -4.50 1.93
N LEU A 62 -9.75 -3.80 2.24
CA LEU A 62 -10.75 -4.18 3.24
C LEU A 62 -11.43 -5.54 2.97
N ASP A 63 -11.51 -5.94 1.71
CA ASP A 63 -12.18 -7.17 1.31
C ASP A 63 -11.23 -8.35 1.14
N CYS A 64 -9.93 -8.14 1.38
CA CYS A 64 -8.96 -9.22 1.28
C CYS A 64 -9.10 -10.22 2.46
N PRO A 65 -9.40 -11.49 2.19
CA PRO A 65 -9.63 -12.48 3.25
C PRO A 65 -8.36 -12.86 4.03
N ALA A 66 -7.19 -12.44 3.56
CA ALA A 66 -5.90 -12.77 4.13
C ALA A 66 -5.21 -11.60 4.83
N ILE A 67 -5.87 -10.45 4.92
CA ILE A 67 -5.32 -9.25 5.54
C ILE A 67 -6.23 -8.81 6.69
N LEU A 68 -5.61 -8.52 7.83
CA LEU A 68 -6.21 -7.70 8.86
C LEU A 68 -5.72 -6.27 8.65
N LEU A 69 -6.63 -5.38 8.29
CA LEU A 69 -6.32 -3.97 8.11
C LEU A 69 -6.72 -3.17 9.35
N GLU A 70 -5.77 -2.47 9.92
CA GLU A 70 -5.99 -1.49 10.98
C GLU A 70 -5.67 -0.09 10.46
N ARG A 71 -6.57 0.85 10.72
CA ARG A 71 -6.36 2.27 10.42
C ARG A 71 -6.05 3.02 11.68
N LEU A 72 -4.89 3.64 11.71
CA LEU A 72 -4.44 4.46 12.83
C LEU A 72 -4.46 5.94 12.44
N ASN A 73 -4.97 6.75 13.35
CA ASN A 73 -4.86 8.19 13.25
C ASN A 73 -3.48 8.64 13.74
N ILE A 74 -2.92 9.67 13.12
CA ILE A 74 -1.61 10.21 13.49
C ILE A 74 -1.56 10.67 14.96
N ASP A 75 -2.66 11.21 15.49
CA ASP A 75 -2.75 11.62 16.88
C ASP A 75 -2.63 10.44 17.85
N MET A 76 -3.12 9.27 17.48
CA MET A 76 -2.96 8.05 18.26
C MET A 76 -1.51 7.58 18.27
N ILE A 77 -0.85 7.64 17.11
CA ILE A 77 0.56 7.30 16.99
C ILE A 77 1.41 8.23 17.85
N GLN A 78 1.17 9.53 17.77
CA GLN A 78 1.89 10.54 18.58
C GLN A 78 1.68 10.41 20.10
N LYS A 79 0.55 9.84 20.53
CA LYS A 79 0.27 9.58 21.94
C LYS A 79 0.87 8.26 22.43
N GLY A 80 0.99 7.27 21.55
CA GLY A 80 1.46 5.93 21.90
C GLY A 80 2.97 5.74 21.78
N TRP A 81 3.64 6.53 20.94
CA TRP A 81 5.07 6.38 20.65
C TRP A 81 5.79 7.72 20.73
N SER A 82 7.08 7.67 21.07
CA SER A 82 7.91 8.88 21.16
C SER A 82 8.06 9.61 19.82
N ASP A 83 8.06 8.85 18.72
CA ASP A 83 8.21 9.34 17.36
C ASP A 83 7.73 8.29 16.35
N ILE A 84 7.62 8.69 15.08
CA ILE A 84 7.14 7.82 13.99
C ILE A 84 8.09 6.63 13.74
N ILE A 85 9.38 6.78 13.97
CA ILE A 85 10.35 5.71 13.75
C ILE A 85 10.16 4.60 14.78
N SER A 86 9.95 4.97 16.05
CA SER A 86 9.62 4.01 17.12
C SER A 86 8.35 3.23 16.81
N PHE A 87 7.30 3.91 16.32
CA PHE A 87 6.08 3.24 15.85
C PHE A 87 6.38 2.26 14.72
N ILE A 88 7.11 2.68 13.67
CA ILE A 88 7.46 1.83 12.53
C ILE A 88 8.24 0.59 12.99
N GLN A 89 9.20 0.77 13.90
CA GLN A 89 10.00 -0.35 14.42
C GLN A 89 9.14 -1.36 15.20
N ASP A 90 8.24 -0.89 16.03
CA ASP A 90 7.35 -1.74 16.80
C ASP A 90 6.36 -2.48 15.91
N ALA A 91 5.80 -1.82 14.91
CA ALA A 91 4.91 -2.43 13.94
C ALA A 91 5.61 -3.55 13.15
N ILE A 92 6.81 -3.30 12.61
CA ILE A 92 7.59 -4.31 11.90
C ILE A 92 7.97 -5.47 12.82
N ASN A 93 8.35 -5.19 14.07
CA ASN A 93 8.66 -6.22 15.05
C ASN A 93 7.45 -7.09 15.40
N SER A 94 6.25 -6.54 15.23
CA SER A 94 4.97 -7.21 15.44
C SER A 94 4.35 -7.81 14.15
N ASP A 95 5.16 -7.93 13.09
CA ASP A 95 4.75 -8.50 11.79
C ASP A 95 3.71 -7.68 11.01
N TYR A 96 3.61 -6.37 11.27
CA TYR A 96 2.78 -5.48 10.49
C TYR A 96 3.55 -4.84 9.35
N TYR A 97 2.97 -4.84 8.17
CA TYR A 97 3.36 -3.94 7.08
C TYR A 97 2.70 -2.59 7.29
N ILE A 98 3.36 -1.54 6.86
CA ILE A 98 2.84 -0.18 7.03
C ILE A 98 2.64 0.43 5.64
N TYR A 99 1.46 0.98 5.43
CA TYR A 99 1.15 1.82 4.29
C TYR A 99 0.76 3.21 4.79
N MET A 100 1.45 4.23 4.31
CA MET A 100 1.20 5.61 4.72
C MET A 100 1.45 6.58 3.57
N GLU A 101 0.79 7.71 3.63
CA GLU A 101 1.11 8.86 2.79
C GLU A 101 2.13 9.75 3.48
N VAL A 102 3.12 10.19 2.72
CA VAL A 102 4.21 11.02 3.21
C VAL A 102 4.45 12.22 2.29
N GLU A 103 4.87 13.32 2.86
CA GLU A 103 5.32 14.49 2.12
C GLU A 103 6.69 14.21 1.48
N ARG A 104 6.78 14.18 0.15
CA ARG A 104 8.01 13.86 -0.60
C ARG A 104 9.18 14.74 -0.21
N SER A 105 8.93 16.03 0.03
CA SER A 105 9.96 16.99 0.39
C SER A 105 10.65 16.68 1.73
N LYS A 106 10.01 15.85 2.58
CA LYS A 106 10.55 15.42 3.88
C LYS A 106 11.40 14.15 3.80
N ILE A 107 11.41 13.47 2.67
CA ILE A 107 12.22 12.27 2.46
C ILE A 107 13.48 12.65 1.70
N SER A 108 14.64 12.54 2.34
CA SER A 108 15.92 12.94 1.76
C SER A 108 16.24 12.25 0.43
N ALA A 109 15.80 11.01 0.24
CA ALA A 109 15.98 10.27 -1.01
C ALA A 109 15.20 10.87 -2.20
N TYR A 110 14.14 11.64 -1.92
CA TYR A 110 13.28 12.28 -2.92
C TYR A 110 13.49 13.80 -3.01
N SER A 111 14.41 14.37 -2.26
CA SER A 111 14.57 15.82 -2.06
C SER A 111 15.09 16.57 -3.29
N LYS A 112 14.43 16.45 -4.41
CA LYS A 112 14.65 17.28 -5.60
C LYS A 112 13.77 18.54 -5.64
N GLY A 113 13.24 18.97 -4.48
CA GLY A 113 12.45 20.21 -4.38
C GLY A 113 11.00 20.13 -4.86
N GLU A 114 10.51 18.96 -5.23
CA GLU A 114 9.11 18.77 -5.57
C GLU A 114 8.28 18.52 -4.32
N ASN A 115 7.34 19.41 -4.04
CA ASN A 115 6.31 19.20 -3.03
C ASN A 115 5.28 18.20 -3.56
N GLY A 116 4.77 17.36 -2.69
CA GLY A 116 3.70 16.44 -3.03
C GLY A 116 3.59 15.29 -2.05
N ILE A 117 2.41 14.73 -1.99
CA ILE A 117 2.13 13.53 -1.19
C ILE A 117 2.52 12.31 -2.02
N HIS A 118 3.12 11.34 -1.39
CA HIS A 118 3.50 10.07 -2.01
C HIS A 118 3.25 8.92 -1.07
N ASP A 119 2.86 7.80 -1.63
CA ASP A 119 2.70 6.55 -0.90
C ASP A 119 4.05 6.00 -0.45
N LEU A 120 4.11 5.58 0.79
CA LEU A 120 5.24 4.85 1.36
C LEU A 120 4.73 3.51 1.88
N PHE A 121 5.39 2.44 1.46
CA PHE A 121 5.17 1.09 1.94
C PHE A 121 6.44 0.57 2.62
N ILE A 122 6.28 0.03 3.83
CA ILE A 122 7.36 -0.49 4.68
C ILE A 122 7.03 -1.90 5.14
#